data_596037156ef705f2f115ae2c190a151a
#
_entry.id   596037156ef705f2f115ae2c190a151a
#
_cell.length_a   1.000
_cell.length_b   1.000
_cell.length_c   1.000
_cell.angle_alpha   90.00
_cell.angle_beta   90.00
_cell.angle_gamma   90.00
#
_symmetry.space_group_name_H-M   'P 1'
#
loop_
_entity.id
_entity.type
_entity.pdbx_description
1 polymer ?
#
loop_
_entity_poly.entity_id
_entity_poly.type
_entity_poly.pdbx_seq_one_letter_code
_entity_poly.pdbx_strand_id
1 'polypeptide(L)'
;MSHVVESAASRRHRRNRRTAVILVILVAALAGAFYYAASYMNRPSTPAASACPTSAPTGSTPAALAPSQVTVNVYNATTRSGLAADTAKNVKSRGFVIGTVTNDPAKKKIDGVGQVRFGPNGKAGAELVVALLNGVTPQQDTRADASVDLVIGNGFKELNPAPTTTSAPPVPPAMAAAPC
;
A
#
# COMPACT_ATOMS: atom_id res chain seq x y z
N MET A 1 -70.66 -9.90 -7.28
CA MET A 1 -69.23 -10.13 -7.07
C MET A 1 -68.50 -9.45 -8.20
N SER A 2 -68.02 -8.24 -7.99
CA SER A 2 -67.34 -7.43 -9.04
C SER A 2 -65.86 -7.54 -8.85
N HIS A 3 -65.19 -8.32 -9.69
CA HIS A 3 -63.71 -8.38 -9.75
C HIS A 3 -63.20 -7.11 -10.45
N VAL A 4 -62.56 -6.24 -9.66
CA VAL A 4 -61.82 -5.10 -10.22
C VAL A 4 -60.53 -5.65 -10.89
N VAL A 5 -60.57 -5.65 -12.21
CA VAL A 5 -59.40 -5.98 -13.03
C VAL A 5 -58.40 -4.82 -12.98
N GLU A 6 -57.43 -4.89 -12.11
CA GLU A 6 -56.37 -3.92 -11.99
C GLU A 6 -55.52 -3.97 -13.27
N SER A 7 -55.57 -2.95 -14.11
CA SER A 7 -55.01 -2.92 -15.45
C SER A 7 -53.49 -3.04 -15.40
N ALA A 8 -52.89 -3.91 -16.23
CA ALA A 8 -51.47 -4.15 -16.38
C ALA A 8 -50.63 -2.88 -16.66
N ALA A 9 -51.31 -1.81 -17.11
CA ALA A 9 -50.68 -0.50 -17.37
C ALA A 9 -50.20 0.18 -16.07
N SER A 10 -50.91 0.07 -14.96
CA SER A 10 -50.54 0.73 -13.69
C SER A 10 -49.27 0.09 -13.06
N ARG A 11 -49.06 -1.23 -13.24
CA ARG A 11 -47.88 -1.93 -12.74
C ARG A 11 -46.62 -1.58 -13.52
N ARG A 12 -46.71 -1.33 -14.84
CA ARG A 12 -45.61 -0.87 -15.69
C ARG A 12 -45.16 0.54 -15.30
N HIS A 13 -46.12 1.44 -15.03
CA HIS A 13 -45.82 2.82 -14.66
C HIS A 13 -45.10 2.90 -13.29
N ARG A 14 -45.50 2.12 -12.31
CA ARG A 14 -44.82 2.05 -11.00
C ARG A 14 -43.39 1.47 -11.10
N ARG A 15 -43.18 0.46 -11.96
CA ARG A 15 -41.85 -0.15 -12.17
C ARG A 15 -40.90 0.83 -12.86
N ASN A 16 -41.38 1.50 -13.91
CA ASN A 16 -40.58 2.50 -14.63
C ASN A 16 -40.23 3.71 -13.74
N ARG A 17 -41.17 4.14 -12.88
CA ARG A 17 -40.91 5.22 -11.92
C ARG A 17 -39.84 4.84 -10.88
N ARG A 18 -39.85 3.62 -10.38
CA ARG A 18 -38.81 3.12 -9.47
C ARG A 18 -37.44 3.03 -10.15
N THR A 19 -37.40 2.53 -11.37
CA THR A 19 -36.17 2.46 -12.16
C THR A 19 -35.63 3.86 -12.45
N ALA A 20 -36.50 4.80 -12.82
CA ALA A 20 -36.08 6.19 -13.04
C ALA A 20 -35.51 6.85 -11.77
N VAL A 21 -36.14 6.62 -10.61
CA VAL A 21 -35.64 7.16 -9.33
C VAL A 21 -34.27 6.56 -8.97
N ILE A 22 -34.08 5.24 -9.16
CA ILE A 22 -32.80 4.59 -8.92
C ILE A 22 -31.70 5.14 -9.83
N LEU A 23 -32.02 5.35 -11.12
CA LEU A 23 -31.07 5.95 -12.07
C LEU A 23 -30.68 7.37 -11.68
N VAL A 24 -31.61 8.19 -11.25
CA VAL A 24 -31.33 9.56 -10.78
C VAL A 24 -30.42 9.54 -9.54
N ILE A 25 -30.66 8.64 -8.59
CA ILE A 25 -29.82 8.49 -7.39
C ILE A 25 -28.40 8.04 -7.76
N LEU A 26 -28.27 7.09 -8.70
CA LEU A 26 -26.95 6.62 -9.15
C LEU A 26 -26.18 7.75 -9.89
N VAL A 27 -26.83 8.51 -10.73
CA VAL A 27 -26.19 9.65 -11.42
C VAL A 27 -25.79 10.73 -10.41
N ALA A 28 -26.63 11.02 -9.42
CA ALA A 28 -26.29 11.99 -8.37
C ALA A 28 -25.12 11.52 -7.51
N ALA A 29 -25.05 10.23 -7.17
CA ALA A 29 -23.93 9.65 -6.45
C ALA A 29 -22.62 9.70 -7.24
N LEU A 30 -22.66 9.39 -8.54
CA LEU A 30 -21.51 9.50 -9.43
C LEU A 30 -21.03 10.95 -9.58
N ALA A 31 -21.95 11.89 -9.76
CA ALA A 31 -21.63 13.33 -9.83
C ALA A 31 -20.98 13.83 -8.52
N GLY A 32 -21.50 13.38 -7.36
CA GLY A 32 -20.93 13.70 -6.05
C GLY A 32 -19.53 13.13 -5.86
N ALA A 33 -19.29 11.89 -6.27
CA ALA A 33 -17.98 11.25 -6.22
C ALA A 33 -16.98 11.97 -7.14
N PHE A 34 -17.42 12.36 -8.33
CA PHE A 34 -16.57 13.10 -9.28
C PHE A 34 -16.23 14.50 -8.76
N TYR A 35 -17.22 15.23 -8.20
CA TYR A 35 -16.99 16.53 -7.57
C TYR A 35 -16.01 16.42 -6.39
N TYR A 36 -16.16 15.39 -5.56
CA TYR A 36 -15.25 15.12 -4.44
C TYR A 36 -13.82 14.86 -4.93
N ALA A 37 -13.64 14.01 -5.94
CA ALA A 37 -12.34 13.74 -6.54
C ALA A 37 -11.71 14.99 -7.18
N ALA A 38 -12.48 15.78 -7.90
CA ALA A 38 -12.02 17.02 -8.52
C ALA A 38 -11.61 18.07 -7.46
N SER A 39 -12.29 18.13 -6.32
CA SER A 39 -11.93 19.03 -5.21
C SER A 39 -10.60 18.67 -4.55
N TYR A 40 -10.21 17.38 -4.60
CA TYR A 40 -8.89 16.93 -4.14
C TYR A 40 -7.77 17.34 -5.10
N MET A 41 -8.01 17.27 -6.40
CA MET A 41 -7.01 17.67 -7.40
C MET A 41 -6.82 19.19 -7.48
N ASN A 42 -7.83 19.96 -7.08
CA ASN A 42 -7.83 21.42 -7.21
C ASN A 42 -7.55 22.15 -5.90
N ARG A 43 -6.93 21.46 -4.90
CA ARG A 43 -6.43 22.16 -3.71
C ARG A 43 -5.24 23.01 -4.10
N PRO A 44 -5.34 24.36 -4.00
CA PRO A 44 -4.17 25.20 -4.23
C PRO A 44 -3.10 24.82 -3.21
N SER A 45 -1.94 24.43 -3.70
CA SER A 45 -0.74 24.29 -2.88
C SER A 45 -0.48 25.68 -2.28
N THR A 46 -0.65 25.84 -0.99
CA THR A 46 -0.27 27.07 -0.30
C THR A 46 1.21 27.31 -0.57
N PRO A 47 1.62 28.42 -1.18
CA PRO A 47 3.04 28.70 -1.34
C PRO A 47 3.63 28.89 0.05
N ALA A 48 4.50 27.95 0.44
CA ALA A 48 5.31 28.10 1.63
C ALA A 48 6.14 29.39 1.50
N ALA A 49 6.08 30.20 2.56
CA ALA A 49 6.77 31.46 2.68
C ALA A 49 8.25 31.37 2.26
N SER A 50 8.67 32.41 1.56
CA SER A 50 10.00 32.67 1.05
C SER A 50 11.11 32.28 2.03
N ALA A 51 11.75 31.13 1.82
CA ALA A 51 13.03 30.84 2.42
C ALA A 51 14.14 31.41 1.54
N CYS A 52 15.07 32.08 2.13
CA CYS A 52 16.28 32.63 1.50
C CYS A 52 16.99 31.59 0.59
N PRO A 53 17.62 32.00 -0.49
CA PRO A 53 18.35 31.09 -1.35
C PRO A 53 19.65 30.65 -0.65
N THR A 54 19.56 29.54 0.08
CA THR A 54 20.74 28.82 0.52
C THR A 54 21.13 27.89 -0.59
N SER A 55 22.35 28.01 -1.07
CA SER A 55 22.99 27.23 -2.12
C SER A 55 22.64 25.74 -2.02
N ALA A 56 21.91 25.22 -3.02
CA ALA A 56 21.58 23.83 -3.11
C ALA A 56 22.89 23.00 -3.28
N PRO A 57 23.13 21.97 -2.48
CA PRO A 57 24.10 20.97 -2.86
C PRO A 57 23.51 20.18 -4.04
N THR A 58 24.13 20.34 -5.20
CA THR A 58 23.86 19.56 -6.40
C THR A 58 24.23 18.09 -6.12
N GLY A 59 23.23 17.31 -5.80
CA GLY A 59 23.39 15.90 -5.51
C GLY A 59 22.04 15.35 -5.03
N SER A 60 21.01 15.36 -5.91
CA SER A 60 19.77 14.62 -5.65
C SER A 60 20.07 13.12 -5.73
N THR A 61 20.64 12.55 -4.67
CA THR A 61 20.45 11.14 -4.39
C THR A 61 18.95 10.94 -4.26
N PRO A 62 18.32 10.06 -5.05
CA PRO A 62 16.89 9.76 -4.87
C PRO A 62 16.68 9.44 -3.40
N ALA A 63 15.76 10.15 -2.75
CA ALA A 63 15.49 9.92 -1.34
C ALA A 63 15.18 8.44 -1.16
N ALA A 64 16.02 7.72 -0.44
CA ALA A 64 15.86 6.29 -0.22
C ALA A 64 14.49 6.05 0.41
N LEU A 65 13.70 5.17 -0.19
CA LEU A 65 12.36 4.82 0.31
C LEU A 65 12.49 4.33 1.75
N ALA A 66 11.76 4.97 2.68
CA ALA A 66 11.78 4.54 4.07
C ALA A 66 10.89 3.29 4.28
N PRO A 67 11.26 2.33 5.14
CA PRO A 67 10.44 1.16 5.45
C PRO A 67 8.99 1.52 5.84
N SER A 68 8.78 2.64 6.53
CA SER A 68 7.47 3.12 6.95
C SER A 68 6.54 3.54 5.80
N GLN A 69 7.06 3.64 4.59
CA GLN A 69 6.29 3.92 3.38
C GLN A 69 5.93 2.65 2.60
N VAL A 70 6.42 1.49 3.04
CA VAL A 70 6.22 0.20 2.36
C VAL A 70 5.18 -0.63 3.11
N THR A 71 4.08 -0.95 2.42
CA THR A 71 3.08 -1.90 2.94
C THR A 71 3.45 -3.31 2.54
N VAL A 72 3.65 -4.18 3.53
CA VAL A 72 4.03 -5.58 3.36
C VAL A 72 2.89 -6.49 3.79
N ASN A 73 2.39 -7.32 2.86
CA ASN A 73 1.51 -8.43 3.17
C ASN A 73 2.37 -9.66 3.47
N VAL A 74 2.03 -10.44 4.49
CA VAL A 74 2.80 -11.63 4.88
C VAL A 74 1.96 -12.87 4.70
N TYR A 75 2.38 -13.76 3.82
CA TYR A 75 1.69 -14.99 3.48
C TYR A 75 2.48 -16.22 3.88
N ASN A 76 1.79 -17.21 4.46
CA ASN A 76 2.37 -18.48 4.82
C ASN A 76 2.07 -19.53 3.73
N ALA A 77 3.10 -19.99 3.02
CA ALA A 77 3.02 -21.09 2.05
C ALA A 77 3.55 -22.42 2.63
N THR A 78 3.62 -22.52 3.95
CA THR A 78 4.07 -23.73 4.68
C THR A 78 2.94 -24.37 5.47
N THR A 79 3.20 -25.51 6.06
CA THR A 79 2.28 -26.19 7.00
C THR A 79 2.45 -25.71 8.45
N ARG A 80 3.44 -24.85 8.73
CA ARG A 80 3.70 -24.33 10.10
C ARG A 80 2.68 -23.26 10.46
N SER A 81 1.86 -23.52 11.47
CA SER A 81 0.88 -22.54 11.97
C SER A 81 1.57 -21.36 12.65
N GLY A 82 0.98 -20.16 12.52
CA GLY A 82 1.45 -18.94 13.18
C GLY A 82 2.65 -18.25 12.53
N LEU A 83 3.37 -18.91 11.60
CA LEU A 83 4.61 -18.42 11.02
C LEU A 83 4.47 -17.05 10.37
N ALA A 84 3.38 -16.80 9.62
CA ALA A 84 3.13 -15.50 9.02
C ALA A 84 2.94 -14.40 10.07
N ALA A 85 2.23 -14.71 11.16
CA ALA A 85 1.97 -13.73 12.23
C ALA A 85 3.27 -13.35 12.96
N ASP A 86 4.12 -14.31 13.26
CA ASP A 86 5.39 -14.03 13.92
C ASP A 86 6.37 -13.29 13.02
N THR A 87 6.41 -13.67 11.73
CA THR A 87 7.21 -12.94 10.74
C THR A 87 6.69 -11.50 10.58
N ALA A 88 5.37 -11.30 10.53
CA ALA A 88 4.78 -9.97 10.43
C ALA A 88 5.16 -9.06 11.61
N LYS A 89 5.19 -9.60 12.85
CA LYS A 89 5.68 -8.86 14.03
C LYS A 89 7.14 -8.42 13.84
N ASN A 90 7.99 -9.32 13.36
CA ASN A 90 9.40 -9.04 13.13
C ASN A 90 9.63 -8.03 11.98
N VAL A 91 8.81 -8.08 10.90
CA VAL A 91 8.86 -7.09 9.82
C VAL A 91 8.37 -5.72 10.31
N LYS A 92 7.30 -5.71 11.13
CA LYS A 92 6.79 -4.48 11.76
C LYS A 92 7.83 -3.82 12.68
N SER A 93 8.55 -4.59 13.47
CA SER A 93 9.61 -4.05 14.36
C SER A 93 10.77 -3.40 13.60
N ARG A 94 10.88 -3.66 12.29
CA ARG A 94 11.85 -3.02 11.39
C ARG A 94 11.29 -1.79 10.67
N GLY A 95 10.11 -1.31 11.10
CA GLY A 95 9.50 -0.07 10.63
C GLY A 95 8.58 -0.21 9.43
N PHE A 96 8.35 -1.41 8.90
CA PHE A 96 7.41 -1.61 7.78
C PHE A 96 5.96 -1.54 8.22
N VAL A 97 5.08 -1.12 7.32
CA VAL A 97 3.63 -1.16 7.52
C VAL A 97 3.13 -2.56 7.16
N ILE A 98 2.43 -3.23 8.08
CA ILE A 98 1.87 -4.56 7.83
C ILE A 98 0.46 -4.43 7.30
N GLY A 99 0.22 -5.05 6.14
CA GLY A 99 -1.09 -5.20 5.53
C GLY A 99 -1.75 -6.53 5.95
N THR A 100 -2.03 -7.39 4.98
CA THR A 100 -2.68 -8.69 5.20
C THR A 100 -1.71 -9.73 5.76
N VAL A 101 -2.16 -10.51 6.75
CA VAL A 101 -1.40 -11.63 7.31
C VAL A 101 -2.29 -12.89 7.28
N THR A 102 -1.97 -13.84 6.40
CA THR A 102 -2.77 -15.06 6.20
C THR A 102 -1.96 -16.16 5.52
N ASN A 103 -2.61 -17.28 5.19
CA ASN A 103 -2.01 -18.32 4.34
C ASN A 103 -1.96 -17.84 2.88
N ASP A 104 -0.98 -18.35 2.09
CA ASP A 104 -0.84 -17.96 0.69
C ASP A 104 -2.11 -18.33 -0.12
N PRO A 105 -2.82 -17.34 -0.69
CA PRO A 105 -4.02 -17.58 -1.49
C PRO A 105 -3.71 -18.40 -2.76
N ALA A 106 -2.49 -18.34 -3.26
CA ALA A 106 -2.07 -19.13 -4.42
C ALA A 106 -1.93 -20.63 -4.08
N LYS A 107 -1.91 -21.01 -2.79
CA LYS A 107 -1.78 -22.40 -2.29
C LYS A 107 -0.61 -23.17 -2.92
N LYS A 108 0.41 -22.47 -3.41
CA LYS A 108 1.61 -23.07 -3.98
C LYS A 108 2.61 -23.36 -2.86
N LYS A 109 3.12 -24.59 -2.81
CA LYS A 109 4.25 -24.93 -1.94
C LYS A 109 5.50 -24.23 -2.45
N ILE A 110 6.22 -23.59 -1.54
CA ILE A 110 7.50 -22.95 -1.81
C ILE A 110 8.53 -23.69 -0.96
N ASP A 111 9.39 -24.47 -1.64
CA ASP A 111 10.41 -25.27 -0.94
C ASP A 111 11.61 -24.41 -0.48
N GLY A 112 11.86 -23.29 -1.17
CA GLY A 112 12.87 -22.31 -0.79
C GLY A 112 12.52 -21.49 0.46
N VAL A 113 13.32 -20.48 0.75
CA VAL A 113 13.12 -19.56 1.89
C VAL A 113 11.80 -18.78 1.74
N GLY A 114 11.48 -18.33 0.53
CA GLY A 114 10.24 -17.62 0.23
C GLY A 114 10.28 -16.90 -1.10
N GLN A 115 9.24 -16.13 -1.35
CA GLN A 115 9.11 -15.26 -2.53
C GLN A 115 8.69 -13.87 -2.08
N VAL A 116 9.18 -12.85 -2.78
CA VAL A 116 8.70 -11.47 -2.67
C VAL A 116 7.99 -11.12 -3.96
N ARG A 117 6.65 -10.99 -3.90
CA ARG A 117 5.82 -10.65 -5.06
C ARG A 117 5.48 -9.16 -5.02
N PHE A 118 5.58 -8.49 -6.17
CA PHE A 118 5.36 -7.04 -6.26
C PHE A 118 4.97 -6.62 -7.67
N GLY A 119 4.20 -5.55 -7.78
CA GLY A 119 3.91 -4.89 -9.05
C GLY A 119 5.01 -3.89 -9.46
N PRO A 120 4.88 -3.28 -10.66
CA PRO A 120 5.84 -2.28 -11.14
C PRO A 120 6.07 -1.14 -10.15
N ASN A 121 5.02 -0.68 -9.48
CA ASN A 121 5.07 0.42 -8.51
C ASN A 121 5.64 0.00 -7.14
N GLY A 122 5.68 -1.29 -6.84
CA GLY A 122 6.21 -1.85 -5.60
C GLY A 122 7.69 -2.23 -5.63
N LYS A 123 8.39 -2.04 -6.76
CA LYS A 123 9.76 -2.51 -6.96
C LYS A 123 10.73 -2.02 -5.88
N ALA A 124 10.75 -0.72 -5.61
CA ALA A 124 11.64 -0.16 -4.59
C ALA A 124 11.35 -0.69 -3.18
N GLY A 125 10.06 -0.90 -2.83
CA GLY A 125 9.66 -1.53 -1.58
C GLY A 125 10.08 -3.00 -1.52
N ALA A 126 9.95 -3.72 -2.64
CA ALA A 126 10.36 -5.12 -2.73
C ALA A 126 11.87 -5.31 -2.51
N GLU A 127 12.70 -4.41 -2.99
CA GLU A 127 14.15 -4.44 -2.75
C GLU A 127 14.46 -4.34 -1.25
N LEU A 128 13.76 -3.48 -0.51
CA LEU A 128 13.90 -3.39 0.94
C LEU A 128 13.44 -4.66 1.66
N VAL A 129 12.35 -5.31 1.18
CA VAL A 129 11.86 -6.57 1.76
C VAL A 129 12.78 -7.73 1.40
N VAL A 130 13.33 -7.80 0.20
CA VAL A 130 14.32 -8.81 -0.21
C VAL A 130 15.57 -8.74 0.68
N ALA A 131 16.01 -7.56 1.07
CA ALA A 131 17.15 -7.39 1.98
C ALA A 131 16.90 -7.96 3.39
N LEU A 132 15.64 -8.20 3.77
CA LEU A 132 15.33 -8.82 5.07
C LEU A 132 15.61 -10.32 5.14
N LEU A 133 15.74 -11.00 3.98
CA LEU A 133 15.87 -12.45 3.90
C LEU A 133 16.94 -12.87 2.90
N ASN A 134 17.83 -13.74 3.31
CA ASN A 134 18.77 -14.37 2.38
C ASN A 134 18.07 -15.51 1.62
N GLY A 135 18.23 -15.56 0.31
CA GLY A 135 17.73 -16.66 -0.53
C GLY A 135 16.24 -16.58 -0.86
N VAL A 136 15.60 -15.42 -0.70
CA VAL A 136 14.25 -15.18 -1.20
C VAL A 136 14.27 -14.86 -2.69
N THR A 137 13.25 -15.31 -3.42
CA THR A 137 13.12 -15.08 -4.87
C THR A 137 12.19 -13.91 -5.14
N PRO A 138 12.65 -12.82 -5.75
CA PRO A 138 11.78 -11.74 -6.19
C PRO A 138 10.95 -12.18 -7.40
N GLN A 139 9.65 -11.85 -7.40
CA GLN A 139 8.72 -12.16 -8.48
C GLN A 139 7.85 -10.95 -8.78
N GLN A 140 8.03 -10.37 -9.94
CA GLN A 140 7.18 -9.28 -10.40
C GLN A 140 5.85 -9.84 -10.92
N ASP A 141 4.75 -9.19 -10.59
CA ASP A 141 3.40 -9.45 -11.10
C ASP A 141 2.79 -8.19 -11.75
N THR A 142 1.51 -8.26 -12.13
CA THR A 142 0.82 -7.21 -12.89
C THR A 142 -0.03 -6.29 -12.02
N ARG A 143 0.09 -6.37 -10.68
CA ARG A 143 -0.67 -5.46 -9.79
C ARG A 143 -0.26 -4.01 -10.00
N ALA A 144 -1.22 -3.10 -9.88
CA ALA A 144 -0.97 -1.67 -10.04
C ALA A 144 -0.62 -0.96 -8.73
N ASP A 145 -0.90 -1.59 -7.58
CA ASP A 145 -0.58 -1.03 -6.28
C ASP A 145 0.91 -1.19 -5.93
N ALA A 146 1.38 -0.42 -4.95
CA ALA A 146 2.77 -0.44 -4.49
C ALA A 146 3.02 -1.42 -3.33
N SER A 147 2.04 -2.25 -2.96
CA SER A 147 2.21 -3.23 -1.89
C SER A 147 3.16 -4.36 -2.30
N VAL A 148 3.80 -4.94 -1.30
CA VAL A 148 4.74 -6.04 -1.47
C VAL A 148 4.24 -7.24 -0.68
N ASP A 149 4.21 -8.42 -1.32
CA ASP A 149 3.83 -9.66 -0.66
C ASP A 149 5.07 -10.48 -0.31
N LEU A 150 5.29 -10.67 0.96
CA LEU A 150 6.29 -11.60 1.48
C LEU A 150 5.64 -12.97 1.69
N VAL A 151 5.93 -13.92 0.81
CA VAL A 151 5.44 -15.30 0.89
C VAL A 151 6.51 -16.20 1.49
N ILE A 152 6.24 -16.77 2.66
CA ILE A 152 7.18 -17.57 3.44
C ILE A 152 7.14 -19.02 2.97
N GLY A 153 8.29 -19.59 2.63
CA GLY A 153 8.45 -20.97 2.18
C GLY A 153 8.97 -21.92 3.28
N ASN A 154 9.08 -23.21 2.93
CA ASN A 154 9.49 -24.27 3.87
C ASN A 154 10.93 -24.10 4.37
N GLY A 155 11.81 -23.52 3.57
CA GLY A 155 13.20 -23.23 3.91
C GLY A 155 13.38 -22.02 4.84
N PHE A 156 12.32 -21.30 5.18
CA PHE A 156 12.41 -20.13 6.07
C PHE A 156 12.78 -20.51 7.49
N LYS A 157 13.79 -19.87 8.02
CA LYS A 157 14.23 -20.00 9.42
C LYS A 157 13.93 -18.71 10.19
N GLU A 158 14.55 -17.62 9.79
CA GLU A 158 14.45 -16.32 10.43
C GLU A 158 14.76 -15.19 9.43
N LEU A 159 14.42 -13.96 9.80
CA LEU A 159 14.85 -12.79 9.07
C LEU A 159 16.34 -12.50 9.36
N ASN A 160 17.02 -11.89 8.40
CA ASN A 160 18.38 -11.38 8.63
C ASN A 160 18.39 -10.49 9.87
N PRO A 161 19.51 -10.45 10.64
CA PRO A 161 19.63 -9.49 11.73
C PRO A 161 19.34 -8.08 11.25
N ALA A 162 18.64 -7.29 12.09
CA ALA A 162 18.40 -5.89 11.74
C ALA A 162 19.77 -5.23 11.47
N PRO A 163 19.89 -4.38 10.42
CA PRO A 163 21.09 -3.63 10.26
C PRO A 163 21.29 -2.84 11.57
N THR A 164 22.39 -3.13 12.26
CA THR A 164 22.81 -2.25 13.34
C THR A 164 22.98 -0.89 12.71
N THR A 165 22.05 0.03 13.00
CA THR A 165 22.28 1.44 12.70
C THR A 165 23.52 1.81 13.49
N THR A 166 24.68 1.71 12.86
CA THR A 166 25.85 2.44 13.33
C THR A 166 25.35 3.86 13.38
N SER A 167 25.11 4.34 14.61
CA SER A 167 24.75 5.73 14.88
C SER A 167 25.60 6.58 13.96
N ALA A 168 24.95 7.36 13.09
CA ALA A 168 25.69 8.33 12.28
C ALA A 168 26.65 9.04 13.22
N PRO A 169 27.94 9.21 12.85
CA PRO A 169 28.88 9.91 13.73
C PRO A 169 28.23 11.23 14.14
N PRO A 170 28.31 11.64 15.40
CA PRO A 170 27.71 12.88 15.85
C PRO A 170 28.16 14.00 14.93
N VAL A 171 27.20 14.63 14.25
CA VAL A 171 27.45 15.82 13.44
C VAL A 171 28.14 16.79 14.39
N PRO A 172 29.38 17.25 14.12
CA PRO A 172 30.03 18.20 14.98
C PRO A 172 29.13 19.44 15.08
N PRO A 173 28.96 20.04 16.27
CA PRO A 173 28.13 21.22 16.42
C PRO A 173 28.57 22.25 15.38
N ALA A 174 27.65 22.65 14.52
CA ALA A 174 27.89 23.71 13.54
C ALA A 174 28.45 24.90 14.35
N MET A 175 29.68 25.28 14.03
CA MET A 175 30.30 26.50 14.59
C MET A 175 29.29 27.62 14.38
N ALA A 176 28.87 28.23 15.49
CA ALA A 176 27.97 29.33 15.48
C ALA A 176 28.45 30.36 14.46
N ALA A 177 27.64 30.59 13.43
CA ALA A 177 27.88 31.66 12.49
C ALA A 177 27.85 32.96 13.27
N ALA A 178 28.93 33.73 13.23
CA ALA A 178 29.01 35.04 13.77
C ALA A 178 27.90 35.93 13.20
N PRO A 179 27.29 36.80 14.00
CA PRO A 179 26.30 37.76 13.50
C PRO A 179 26.99 38.76 12.56
N CYS A 180 26.38 39.00 11.41
CA CYS A 180 26.69 40.16 10.59
C CYS A 180 26.18 41.42 11.22
#